data_62894f496cdeadd85302c9d625f233b8
#
_entry.id   62894f496cdeadd85302c9d625f233b8
#
_cell.length_a   1.000
_cell.length_b   1.000
_cell.length_c   1.000
_cell.angle_alpha   90.00
_cell.angle_beta   90.00
_cell.angle_gamma   90.00
#
_symmetry.space_group_name_H-M   'P 1'
#
loop_
_entity.id
_entity.type
_entity.pdbx_description
1 polymer ?
#
loop_
_entity_poly.entity_id
_entity_poly.type
_entity_poly.pdbx_seq_one_letter_code
_entity_poly.pdbx_strand_id
1 'polypeptide(L)'
;MAKKIKVLLVDDEKEFLESLSERFELRGFEVYKAQSGPEALQVVEKTKVHAAVVDLKMPDMDGLVTITKLKEIHPKIQTILLTGFGSEKVKQATEAMDSDYFEKGQMGSFWDFIKRLPQRLEDTMAAAGMATGGDIDDAKKIDKESKDD
;
A
#
# COMPACT_ATOMS: atom_id res chain seq x y z
N MET A 1 5.81 22.58 1.51
CA MET A 1 5.42 21.60 0.49
C MET A 1 5.02 20.28 1.12
N ALA A 2 3.92 19.76 0.64
CA ALA A 2 3.44 18.50 1.14
C ALA A 2 4.34 17.36 0.67
N LYS A 3 4.56 16.40 1.54
CA LYS A 3 5.30 15.19 1.19
C LYS A 3 4.39 14.24 0.46
N LYS A 4 4.92 13.56 -0.55
CA LYS A 4 4.17 12.52 -1.23
C LYS A 4 4.08 11.28 -0.34
N ILE A 5 2.95 10.60 -0.45
CA ILE A 5 2.79 9.31 0.21
C ILE A 5 3.53 8.27 -0.61
N LYS A 6 4.37 7.50 0.05
CA LYS A 6 5.19 6.47 -0.59
C LYS A 6 4.47 5.14 -0.56
N VAL A 7 4.29 4.55 -1.72
CA VAL A 7 3.59 3.27 -1.87
C VAL A 7 4.50 2.27 -2.56
N LEU A 8 4.57 1.07 -2.00
CA LEU A 8 5.27 -0.05 -2.62
C LEU A 8 4.25 -0.94 -3.32
N LEU A 9 4.48 -1.23 -4.59
CA LEU A 9 3.61 -2.13 -5.37
C LEU A 9 4.40 -3.41 -5.65
N VAL A 10 3.82 -4.55 -5.30
CA VAL A 10 4.49 -5.85 -5.42
C VAL A 10 3.62 -6.79 -6.25
N ASP A 11 4.09 -7.17 -7.43
CA ASP A 11 3.36 -8.04 -8.33
C ASP A 11 4.34 -8.60 -9.35
N ASP A 12 4.28 -9.91 -9.61
CA ASP A 12 5.20 -10.52 -10.56
C ASP A 12 4.74 -10.35 -12.02
N GLU A 13 3.52 -9.89 -12.24
CA GLU A 13 3.03 -9.55 -13.57
C GLU A 13 3.50 -8.16 -13.93
N LYS A 14 4.56 -8.08 -14.73
CA LYS A 14 5.21 -6.83 -15.04
C LYS A 14 4.27 -5.80 -15.66
N GLU A 15 3.44 -6.22 -16.59
CA GLU A 15 2.54 -5.29 -17.28
C GLU A 15 1.50 -4.71 -16.31
N PHE A 16 0.94 -5.55 -15.44
CA PHE A 16 0.00 -5.08 -14.45
C PHE A 16 0.69 -4.10 -13.48
N LEU A 17 1.89 -4.45 -13.06
CA LEU A 17 2.66 -3.62 -12.13
C LEU A 17 2.94 -2.24 -12.72
N GLU A 18 3.35 -2.18 -13.99
CA GLU A 18 3.60 -0.90 -14.65
C GLU A 18 2.33 -0.07 -14.79
N SER A 19 1.23 -0.69 -15.18
CA SER A 19 -0.04 0.00 -15.30
C SER A 19 -0.51 0.54 -13.95
N LEU A 20 -0.40 -0.26 -12.92
CA LEU A 20 -0.80 0.13 -11.57
C LEU A 20 0.08 1.29 -11.08
N SER A 21 1.38 1.21 -11.34
CA SER A 21 2.33 2.25 -10.97
C SER A 21 1.96 3.59 -11.59
N GLU A 22 1.67 3.60 -12.90
CA GLU A 22 1.28 4.82 -13.59
C GLU A 22 0.03 5.43 -12.98
N ARG A 23 -0.95 4.61 -12.64
CA ARG A 23 -2.19 5.10 -12.04
C ARG A 23 -1.97 5.69 -10.66
N PHE A 24 -1.07 5.10 -9.86
CA PHE A 24 -0.71 5.66 -8.56
C PHE A 24 0.01 6.99 -8.72
N GLU A 25 0.95 7.05 -9.68
CA GLU A 25 1.69 8.29 -9.91
C GLU A 25 0.77 9.43 -10.35
N LEU A 26 -0.20 9.12 -11.20
CA LEU A 26 -1.20 10.11 -11.63
C LEU A 26 -2.01 10.64 -10.47
N ARG A 27 -2.15 9.86 -9.40
CA ARG A 27 -2.88 10.28 -8.22
C ARG A 27 -1.98 10.96 -7.18
N GLY A 28 -0.73 11.20 -7.52
CA GLY A 28 0.16 11.97 -6.66
C GLY A 28 1.01 11.17 -5.68
N PHE A 29 1.03 9.85 -5.82
CA PHE A 29 1.85 9.00 -4.94
C PHE A 29 3.26 8.87 -5.48
N GLU A 30 4.20 8.66 -4.58
CA GLU A 30 5.56 8.28 -4.95
C GLU A 30 5.62 6.76 -4.90
N VAL A 31 5.93 6.13 -6.04
CA VAL A 31 5.79 4.69 -6.22
C VAL A 31 7.12 3.98 -6.22
N TYR A 32 7.18 2.87 -5.50
CA TYR A 32 8.28 1.91 -5.53
C TYR A 32 7.72 0.58 -6.02
N LYS A 33 8.47 -0.15 -6.83
CA LYS A 33 8.00 -1.40 -7.44
C LYS A 33 8.89 -2.56 -7.06
N ALA A 34 8.28 -3.73 -6.90
CA ALA A 34 8.99 -4.98 -6.69
C ALA A 34 8.23 -6.08 -7.40
N GLN A 35 8.94 -7.04 -7.98
CA GLN A 35 8.33 -8.13 -8.71
C GLN A 35 8.28 -9.43 -7.91
N SER A 36 8.71 -9.40 -6.66
CA SER A 36 8.68 -10.56 -5.78
C SER A 36 8.68 -10.13 -4.33
N GLY A 37 8.34 -11.07 -3.44
CA GLY A 37 8.41 -10.81 -2.01
C GLY A 37 9.80 -10.43 -1.54
N PRO A 38 10.85 -11.21 -1.87
CA PRO A 38 12.20 -10.85 -1.46
C PRO A 38 12.64 -9.48 -1.94
N GLU A 39 12.28 -9.12 -3.18
CA GLU A 39 12.60 -7.81 -3.71
C GLU A 39 11.88 -6.70 -2.93
N ALA A 40 10.62 -6.95 -2.56
CA ALA A 40 9.85 -6.00 -1.75
C ALA A 40 10.53 -5.74 -0.41
N LEU A 41 11.04 -6.79 0.22
CA LEU A 41 11.74 -6.65 1.49
C LEU A 41 13.01 -5.82 1.36
N GLN A 42 13.73 -5.98 0.25
CA GLN A 42 14.91 -5.16 -0.02
C GLN A 42 14.56 -3.68 -0.14
N VAL A 43 13.44 -3.38 -0.78
CA VAL A 43 13.00 -1.98 -0.93
C VAL A 43 12.73 -1.36 0.44
N VAL A 44 11.99 -2.05 1.31
CA VAL A 44 11.60 -1.46 2.61
C VAL A 44 12.75 -1.41 3.59
N GLU A 45 13.81 -2.18 3.37
CA GLU A 45 15.01 -2.05 4.19
C GLU A 45 15.72 -0.72 3.94
N LYS A 46 15.59 -0.20 2.74
CA LYS A 46 16.27 1.04 2.35
C LYS A 46 15.36 2.25 2.36
N THR A 47 14.06 2.03 2.21
CA THR A 47 13.10 3.11 2.07
C THR A 47 11.88 2.82 2.93
N LYS A 48 11.51 3.78 3.77
CA LYS A 48 10.31 3.64 4.58
C LYS A 48 9.12 4.04 3.72
N VAL A 49 8.24 3.08 3.41
CA VAL A 49 7.03 3.34 2.66
C VAL A 49 5.84 3.38 3.61
N HIS A 50 4.80 4.10 3.23
CA HIS A 50 3.60 4.25 4.06
C HIS A 50 2.62 3.12 3.85
N ALA A 51 2.58 2.58 2.63
CA ALA A 51 1.64 1.52 2.28
C ALA A 51 2.27 0.58 1.27
N ALA A 52 1.78 -0.66 1.24
CA ALA A 52 2.22 -1.65 0.27
C ALA A 52 1.00 -2.38 -0.29
N VAL A 53 0.96 -2.51 -1.60
CA VAL A 53 -0.06 -3.27 -2.32
C VAL A 53 0.62 -4.52 -2.86
N VAL A 54 0.17 -5.69 -2.43
CA VAL A 54 0.88 -6.96 -2.66
C VAL A 54 -0.04 -7.98 -3.31
N ASP A 55 0.44 -8.63 -4.38
CA ASP A 55 -0.28 -9.73 -5.01
C ASP A 55 -0.07 -11.01 -4.21
N LEU A 56 -1.03 -11.92 -4.27
CA LEU A 56 -0.95 -13.19 -3.54
C LEU A 56 0.02 -14.18 -4.18
N LYS A 57 -0.18 -14.47 -5.45
CA LYS A 57 0.59 -15.51 -6.14
C LYS A 57 1.85 -14.95 -6.76
N MET A 58 2.96 -15.26 -6.16
CA MET A 58 4.28 -14.86 -6.66
C MET A 58 5.24 -16.01 -6.43
N PRO A 59 6.28 -16.14 -7.28
CA PRO A 59 7.30 -17.15 -7.04
C PRO A 59 8.07 -16.82 -5.76
N ASP A 60 8.62 -17.82 -5.13
CA ASP A 60 9.48 -17.76 -3.95
C ASP A 60 8.77 -17.43 -2.65
N MET A 61 7.88 -16.45 -2.66
CA MET A 61 7.23 -16.01 -1.42
C MET A 61 5.86 -15.43 -1.78
N ASP A 62 4.78 -16.01 -1.26
CA ASP A 62 3.45 -15.51 -1.57
C ASP A 62 3.15 -14.19 -0.85
N GLY A 63 2.03 -13.58 -1.23
CA GLY A 63 1.67 -12.25 -0.73
C GLY A 63 1.39 -12.20 0.76
N LEU A 64 0.81 -13.24 1.33
CA LEU A 64 0.51 -13.24 2.77
C LEU A 64 1.79 -13.31 3.59
N VAL A 65 2.75 -14.12 3.16
CA VAL A 65 4.06 -14.18 3.80
C VAL A 65 4.78 -12.85 3.64
N THR A 66 4.70 -12.26 2.45
CA THR A 66 5.32 -10.96 2.20
C THR A 66 4.76 -9.89 3.14
N ILE A 67 3.43 -9.83 3.26
CA ILE A 67 2.77 -8.87 4.15
C ILE A 67 3.23 -9.06 5.60
N THR A 68 3.30 -10.31 6.06
CA THR A 68 3.76 -10.61 7.41
C THR A 68 5.14 -10.03 7.66
N LYS A 69 6.06 -10.25 6.71
CA LYS A 69 7.43 -9.78 6.86
C LYS A 69 7.53 -8.25 6.75
N LEU A 70 6.74 -7.65 5.88
CA LEU A 70 6.70 -6.18 5.79
C LEU A 70 6.27 -5.56 7.12
N LYS A 71 5.27 -6.15 7.77
CA LYS A 71 4.78 -5.66 9.06
C LYS A 71 5.79 -5.86 10.17
N GLU A 72 6.63 -6.89 10.06
CA GLU A 72 7.71 -7.09 11.03
C GLU A 72 8.77 -5.99 10.92
N ILE A 73 9.05 -5.56 9.70
CA ILE A 73 10.05 -4.50 9.47
C ILE A 73 9.49 -3.13 9.83
N HIS A 74 8.26 -2.85 9.38
CA HIS A 74 7.56 -1.58 9.63
C HIS A 74 6.18 -1.87 10.19
N PRO A 75 6.02 -1.97 11.53
CA PRO A 75 4.73 -2.37 12.12
C PRO A 75 3.55 -1.47 11.78
N LYS A 76 3.82 -0.24 11.38
CA LYS A 76 2.73 0.71 11.06
C LYS A 76 2.42 0.78 9.57
N ILE A 77 3.07 -0.04 8.76
CA ILE A 77 2.81 -0.03 7.33
C ILE A 77 1.37 -0.45 7.05
N GLN A 78 0.70 0.27 6.17
CA GLN A 78 -0.64 -0.10 5.71
C GLN A 78 -0.46 -1.14 4.61
N THR A 79 -1.05 -2.31 4.78
CA THR A 79 -0.88 -3.38 3.79
C THR A 79 -2.20 -3.73 3.13
N ILE A 80 -2.14 -4.01 1.84
CA ILE A 80 -3.30 -4.31 1.00
C ILE A 80 -2.95 -5.50 0.12
N LEU A 81 -3.79 -6.53 0.14
CA LEU A 81 -3.65 -7.64 -0.81
C LEU A 81 -4.54 -7.35 -2.01
N LEU A 82 -3.95 -7.32 -3.21
CA LEU A 82 -4.69 -7.11 -4.45
C LEU A 82 -4.37 -8.27 -5.37
N THR A 83 -5.34 -9.17 -5.58
CA THR A 83 -5.05 -10.41 -6.26
C THR A 83 -6.13 -10.84 -7.25
N GLY A 84 -5.71 -11.53 -8.32
CA GLY A 84 -6.61 -12.20 -9.25
C GLY A 84 -6.93 -13.63 -8.82
N PHE A 85 -6.32 -14.10 -7.73
CA PHE A 85 -6.48 -15.47 -7.25
C PHE A 85 -7.08 -15.52 -5.85
N GLY A 86 -8.04 -14.65 -5.61
CA GLY A 86 -8.66 -14.57 -4.30
C GLY A 86 -9.68 -15.65 -4.02
N SER A 87 -10.00 -15.81 -2.75
CA SER A 87 -11.04 -16.69 -2.28
C SER A 87 -11.51 -16.18 -0.93
N GLU A 88 -12.62 -16.71 -0.44
CA GLU A 88 -13.11 -16.34 0.88
C GLU A 88 -12.06 -16.66 1.96
N LYS A 89 -11.40 -17.80 1.82
CA LYS A 89 -10.37 -18.21 2.76
C LYS A 89 -9.19 -17.23 2.78
N VAL A 90 -8.74 -16.80 1.61
CA VAL A 90 -7.66 -15.82 1.50
C VAL A 90 -8.09 -14.48 2.06
N LYS A 91 -9.31 -14.07 1.79
CA LYS A 91 -9.86 -12.83 2.31
C LYS A 91 -9.85 -12.83 3.83
N GLN A 92 -10.33 -13.92 4.44
CA GLN A 92 -10.35 -14.05 5.90
C GLN A 92 -8.93 -14.03 6.49
N ALA A 93 -7.99 -14.71 5.84
CA ALA A 93 -6.61 -14.72 6.30
C ALA A 93 -6.00 -13.31 6.22
N THR A 94 -6.30 -12.58 5.16
CA THR A 94 -5.82 -11.21 4.96
C THR A 94 -6.35 -10.30 6.06
N GLU A 95 -7.65 -10.39 6.32
CA GLU A 95 -8.29 -9.55 7.33
C GLU A 95 -7.79 -9.89 8.74
N ALA A 96 -7.50 -11.17 8.99
CA ALA A 96 -6.95 -11.60 10.27
C ALA A 96 -5.55 -11.02 10.51
N MET A 97 -4.85 -10.61 9.46
CA MET A 97 -3.55 -9.97 9.56
C MET A 97 -3.65 -8.44 9.61
N ASP A 98 -4.86 -7.93 9.78
CA ASP A 98 -5.13 -6.49 9.79
C ASP A 98 -4.69 -5.84 8.49
N SER A 99 -4.97 -6.51 7.38
CA SER A 99 -4.69 -6.02 6.03
C SER A 99 -5.98 -5.94 5.24
N ASP A 100 -6.01 -5.10 4.23
CA ASP A 100 -7.17 -4.94 3.38
C ASP A 100 -7.07 -5.87 2.17
N TYR A 101 -8.22 -6.32 1.67
CA TYR A 101 -8.29 -7.31 0.61
C TYR A 101 -9.10 -6.77 -0.56
N PHE A 102 -8.53 -6.88 -1.77
CA PHE A 102 -9.23 -6.51 -3.00
C PHE A 102 -8.91 -7.50 -4.10
N GLU A 103 -9.86 -7.67 -5.02
CA GLU A 103 -9.67 -8.55 -6.18
C GLU A 103 -9.44 -7.71 -7.42
N LYS A 104 -8.54 -8.17 -8.29
CA LYS A 104 -8.20 -7.45 -9.51
C LYS A 104 -9.39 -7.27 -10.44
N GLY A 105 -10.42 -8.11 -10.32
CA GLY A 105 -11.66 -7.97 -11.08
C GLY A 105 -12.56 -6.85 -10.59
N GLN A 106 -12.25 -6.24 -9.46
CA GLN A 106 -13.08 -5.21 -8.83
C GLN A 106 -12.26 -3.97 -8.50
N MET A 107 -11.61 -3.42 -9.50
CA MET A 107 -10.70 -2.29 -9.30
C MET A 107 -11.41 -1.01 -8.85
N GLY A 108 -12.72 -0.89 -9.11
CA GLY A 108 -13.47 0.29 -8.64
C GLY A 108 -13.39 0.47 -7.14
N SER A 109 -13.68 -0.59 -6.39
CA SER A 109 -13.61 -0.52 -4.92
C SER A 109 -12.17 -0.31 -4.44
N PHE A 110 -11.19 -0.89 -5.15
CA PHE A 110 -9.79 -0.65 -4.80
C PHE A 110 -9.44 0.84 -4.93
N TRP A 111 -9.80 1.47 -6.04
CA TRP A 111 -9.48 2.89 -6.22
C TRP A 111 -10.26 3.79 -5.26
N ASP A 112 -11.49 3.42 -4.90
CA ASP A 112 -12.23 4.13 -3.87
C ASP A 112 -11.49 4.09 -2.54
N PHE A 113 -10.92 2.92 -2.21
CA PHE A 113 -10.12 2.76 -1.00
C PHE A 113 -8.85 3.63 -1.06
N ILE A 114 -8.14 3.58 -2.19
CA ILE A 114 -6.90 4.35 -2.37
C ILE A 114 -7.16 5.85 -2.27
N LYS A 115 -8.30 6.29 -2.77
CA LYS A 115 -8.69 7.70 -2.68
C LYS A 115 -8.73 8.17 -1.22
N ARG A 116 -9.11 7.29 -0.30
CA ARG A 116 -9.19 7.61 1.13
C ARG A 116 -7.92 7.26 1.90
N LEU A 117 -6.93 6.71 1.24
CA LEU A 117 -5.70 6.30 1.89
C LEU A 117 -4.99 7.43 2.63
N PRO A 118 -4.85 8.64 2.08
CA PRO A 118 -4.21 9.72 2.81
C PRO A 118 -4.87 10.00 4.16
N GLN A 119 -6.20 9.96 4.22
CA GLN A 119 -6.94 10.17 5.46
C GLN A 119 -6.67 9.05 6.46
N ARG A 120 -6.64 7.81 5.98
CA ARG A 120 -6.37 6.66 6.85
C ARG A 120 -4.98 6.72 7.45
N LEU A 121 -4.00 7.15 6.67
CA LEU A 121 -2.62 7.30 7.16
C LEU A 121 -2.53 8.42 8.20
N GLU A 122 -3.24 9.51 7.98
CA GLU A 122 -3.28 10.61 8.93
C GLU A 122 -3.89 10.14 10.26
N ASP A 123 -4.98 9.38 10.19
CA ASP A 123 -5.63 8.83 11.38
C ASP A 123 -4.70 7.88 12.14
N THR A 124 -3.94 7.07 11.41
CA THR A 124 -2.99 6.14 12.02
C THR A 124 -1.89 6.89 12.76
N MET A 125 -1.38 7.95 12.14
CA MET A 125 -0.34 8.77 12.76
C MET A 125 -0.86 9.47 14.01
N ALA A 126 -2.08 10.00 13.94
CA ALA A 126 -2.70 10.64 15.08
C ALA A 126 -2.93 9.65 16.22
N ALA A 127 -3.41 8.45 15.88
CA ALA A 127 -3.67 7.42 16.87
C ALA A 127 -2.40 6.95 17.57
N ALA A 128 -1.27 7.03 16.87
CA ALA A 128 0.00 6.67 17.46
C ALA A 128 0.49 7.67 18.49
N GLY A 129 -0.15 8.81 18.60
CA GLY A 129 0.23 9.84 19.57
C GLY A 129 1.56 10.47 19.30
N MET A 130 2.09 10.18 18.18
CA MET A 130 3.42 10.65 17.80
C MET A 130 3.33 11.83 16.92
N ALA A 131 2.17 12.31 16.79
CA ALA A 131 1.94 13.35 15.87
C ALA A 131 2.79 14.51 16.24
N THR A 132 3.79 14.68 15.48
CA THR A 132 4.37 15.96 15.41
C THR A 132 3.39 16.73 14.56
N GLY A 133 3.05 17.90 14.95
CA GLY A 133 2.12 18.70 14.17
C GLY A 133 2.52 18.83 12.73
N GLY A 134 3.82 18.81 12.45
CA GLY A 134 4.31 18.91 11.09
C GLY A 134 3.89 17.78 10.19
N ASP A 135 3.93 16.55 10.70
CA ASP A 135 3.54 15.38 9.90
C ASP A 135 2.06 15.42 9.56
N ILE A 136 1.25 15.79 10.53
CA ILE A 136 -0.20 15.89 10.31
C ILE A 136 -0.51 16.99 9.30
N ASP A 137 0.15 18.11 9.43
CA ASP A 137 -0.07 19.23 8.52
C ASP A 137 0.32 18.86 7.09
N ASP A 138 1.41 18.13 6.94
CA ASP A 138 1.82 17.66 5.62
C ASP A 138 0.78 16.71 5.01
N ALA A 139 0.23 15.81 5.82
CA ALA A 139 -0.80 14.91 5.34
C ALA A 139 -2.05 15.66 4.89
N LYS A 140 -2.43 16.69 5.63
CA LYS A 140 -3.57 17.52 5.25
C LYS A 140 -3.33 18.27 3.95
N LYS A 141 -2.10 18.75 3.76
CA LYS A 141 -1.77 19.43 2.52
C LYS A 141 -1.84 18.49 1.33
N ILE A 142 -1.38 17.26 1.50
CA ILE A 142 -1.47 16.26 0.45
C ILE A 142 -2.93 16.02 0.07
N ASP A 143 -3.79 15.87 1.06
CA ASP A 143 -5.20 15.65 0.84
C ASP A 143 -5.85 16.80 0.09
N LYS A 144 -5.52 18.03 0.46
CA LYS A 144 -6.04 19.21 -0.22
C LYS A 144 -5.59 19.26 -1.68
N GLU A 145 -4.34 18.95 -1.94
CA GLU A 145 -3.82 18.94 -3.30
C GLU A 145 -4.55 17.90 -4.15
N SER A 146 -4.84 16.75 -3.56
CA SER A 146 -5.59 15.72 -4.26
C SER A 146 -7.00 16.17 -4.63
N LYS A 147 -7.62 16.95 -3.77
CA LYS A 147 -8.97 17.46 -4.04
C LYS A 147 -9.00 18.50 -5.14
N ASP A 148 -7.94 19.26 -5.26
CA ASP A 148 -7.86 20.30 -6.27
C ASP A 148 -7.67 19.74 -7.67
N ASP A 149 -7.25 18.50 -7.76
CA ASP A 149 -7.10 17.81 -9.03
C ASP A 149 -8.45 17.25 -9.51
#